data_4d36abdbd80689074bdde464e36ba236
#
_entry.id   4d36abdbd80689074bdde464e36ba236
#
_cell.length_a   1.000
_cell.length_b   1.000
_cell.length_c   1.000
_cell.angle_alpha   90.00
_cell.angle_beta   90.00
_cell.angle_gamma   90.00
#
_symmetry.space_group_name_H-M   'P 1'
#
loop_
_entity.id
_entity.type
_entity.pdbx_description
1 polymer ?
#
loop_
_entity_poly.entity_id
_entity_poly.type
_entity_poly.pdbx_seq_one_letter_code
_entity_poly.pdbx_strand_id
1 'polypeptide(L)'
;MIVTYLRSSSYNNYDYCQMQYFITYGLGHQSVSGKKAQLGTIVHKVMECLASCKKKLQDTDKKTGLSITDDALGEIKFTEKKLYTKKFVKELLDASYKHYTENCTHKYTGADLKFCTKSVDDALSYNDGQFDPRNRNVVASEPQFDIPIDEEWAKYKYKMPNGEVVEG
;
A
#
# COMPACT_ATOMS: atom_id res chain seq x y z
N MET A 1 2.58 -4.62 28.48
CA MET A 1 2.61 -4.58 26.99
C MET A 1 3.96 -3.99 26.59
N ILE A 2 4.68 -4.66 25.73
CA ILE A 2 5.94 -4.15 25.17
C ILE A 2 5.66 -3.73 23.75
N VAL A 3 5.94 -2.47 23.42
CA VAL A 3 5.83 -1.94 22.06
C VAL A 3 7.21 -2.06 21.43
N THR A 4 7.39 -3.04 20.57
CA THR A 4 8.67 -3.30 19.89
C THR A 4 8.76 -2.63 18.52
N TYR A 5 7.68 -2.02 18.06
CA TYR A 5 7.58 -1.45 16.73
C TYR A 5 6.71 -0.20 16.72
N LEU A 6 7.23 0.92 16.20
CA LEU A 6 6.49 2.17 16.04
C LEU A 6 6.22 2.45 14.57
N ARG A 7 4.97 2.73 14.25
CA ARG A 7 4.53 3.21 12.93
C ARG A 7 3.91 4.60 13.08
N SER A 8 3.98 5.42 12.06
CA SER A 8 3.31 6.74 12.06
C SER A 8 1.81 6.62 12.40
N SER A 9 1.14 5.60 11.87
CA SER A 9 -0.27 5.33 12.17
C SER A 9 -0.51 4.94 13.63
N SER A 10 0.41 4.20 14.25
CA SER A 10 0.28 3.82 15.66
C SER A 10 0.53 5.01 16.58
N TYR A 11 1.48 5.88 16.26
CA TYR A 11 1.72 7.12 17.00
C TYR A 11 0.50 8.04 16.94
N ASN A 12 -0.03 8.29 15.74
CA ASN A 12 -1.22 9.12 15.57
C ASN A 12 -2.44 8.58 16.35
N ASN A 13 -2.57 7.25 16.40
CA ASN A 13 -3.66 6.61 17.16
C ASN A 13 -3.48 6.78 18.67
N TYR A 14 -2.24 6.70 19.17
CA TYR A 14 -1.90 6.96 20.57
C TYR A 14 -2.17 8.42 20.96
N ASP A 15 -1.74 9.36 20.13
CA ASP A 15 -1.94 10.80 20.35
C ASP A 15 -3.43 11.18 20.37
N TYR A 16 -4.21 10.57 19.47
CA TYR A 16 -5.66 10.79 19.40
C TYR A 16 -6.41 10.18 20.59
N CYS A 17 -6.13 8.91 20.93
CA CYS A 17 -6.79 8.20 22.01
C CYS A 17 -5.97 7.00 22.50
N GLN A 18 -5.37 7.12 23.69
CA GLN A 18 -4.56 6.06 24.30
C GLN A 18 -5.33 4.76 24.53
N MET A 19 -6.63 4.84 24.86
CA MET A 19 -7.48 3.66 25.02
C MET A 19 -7.69 2.94 23.69
N GLN A 20 -7.92 3.66 22.61
CA GLN A 20 -8.02 3.08 21.27
C GLN A 20 -6.71 2.44 20.84
N TYR A 21 -5.59 3.10 21.12
CA TYR A 21 -4.27 2.52 20.88
C TYR A 21 -4.10 1.20 21.65
N PHE A 22 -4.42 1.17 22.95
CA PHE A 22 -4.33 -0.05 23.77
C PHE A 22 -5.21 -1.17 23.22
N ILE A 23 -6.46 -0.88 22.85
CA ILE A 23 -7.37 -1.88 22.28
C ILE A 23 -6.83 -2.43 20.96
N THR A 24 -6.32 -1.54 20.09
CA THR A 24 -5.84 -1.91 18.74
C THR A 24 -4.49 -2.64 18.77
N TYR A 25 -3.52 -2.08 19.49
CA TYR A 25 -2.14 -2.57 19.46
C TYR A 25 -1.76 -3.39 20.70
N GLY A 26 -2.42 -3.18 21.81
CA GLY A 26 -2.22 -3.93 23.04
C GLY A 26 -3.00 -5.24 23.09
N LEU A 27 -4.29 -5.18 22.75
CA LEU A 27 -5.18 -6.33 22.74
C LEU A 27 -5.34 -6.98 21.36
N GLY A 28 -4.79 -6.38 20.30
CA GLY A 28 -4.86 -6.90 18.95
C GLY A 28 -6.26 -6.80 18.30
N HIS A 29 -7.16 -6.01 18.87
CA HIS A 29 -8.48 -5.80 18.27
C HIS A 29 -8.40 -4.84 17.10
N GLN A 30 -8.51 -5.38 15.89
CA GLN A 30 -8.61 -4.58 14.69
C GLN A 30 -10.08 -4.46 14.25
N SER A 31 -10.53 -3.24 13.98
CA SER A 31 -11.82 -3.04 13.32
C SER A 31 -11.76 -3.58 11.88
N VAL A 32 -12.86 -4.14 11.41
CA VAL A 32 -12.98 -4.53 10.00
C VAL A 32 -12.77 -3.29 9.13
N SER A 33 -11.92 -3.41 8.11
CA SER A 33 -11.64 -2.32 7.18
C SER A 33 -12.94 -1.83 6.53
N GLY A 34 -13.21 -0.54 6.64
CA GLY A 34 -14.41 0.03 6.03
C GLY A 34 -14.34 0.05 4.51
N LYS A 35 -15.50 0.05 3.86
CA LYS A 35 -15.63 0.09 2.39
C LYS A 35 -14.77 1.18 1.73
N LYS A 36 -14.74 2.40 2.32
CA LYS A 36 -13.93 3.51 1.79
C LYS A 36 -12.42 3.22 1.82
N ALA A 37 -11.94 2.58 2.89
CA ALA A 37 -10.53 2.19 2.99
C ALA A 37 -10.17 1.17 1.92
N GLN A 38 -11.07 0.23 1.63
CA GLN A 38 -10.87 -0.77 0.59
C GLN A 38 -10.86 -0.17 -0.81
N LEU A 39 -11.71 0.84 -1.10
CA LEU A 39 -11.63 1.60 -2.34
C LEU A 39 -10.28 2.34 -2.46
N GLY A 40 -9.76 2.88 -1.36
CA GLY A 40 -8.42 3.45 -1.31
C GLY A 40 -7.33 2.43 -1.65
N THR A 41 -7.42 1.21 -1.11
CA THR A 41 -6.50 0.10 -1.43
C THR A 41 -6.49 -0.23 -2.92
N ILE A 42 -7.66 -0.22 -3.57
CA ILE A 42 -7.77 -0.46 -5.02
C ILE A 42 -7.01 0.60 -5.82
N VAL A 43 -7.23 1.88 -5.50
CA VAL A 43 -6.53 3.00 -6.15
C VAL A 43 -5.03 2.91 -5.93
N HIS A 44 -4.61 2.65 -4.69
CA HIS A 44 -3.21 2.50 -4.32
C HIS A 44 -2.53 1.36 -5.09
N LYS A 45 -3.19 0.19 -5.22
CA LYS A 45 -2.67 -0.95 -5.97
C LYS A 45 -2.42 -0.62 -7.45
N VAL A 46 -3.29 0.18 -8.08
CA VAL A 46 -3.05 0.64 -9.45
C VAL A 46 -1.78 1.49 -9.55
N MET A 47 -1.60 2.43 -8.62
CA MET A 47 -0.42 3.30 -8.60
C MET A 47 0.86 2.51 -8.34
N GLU A 48 0.83 1.54 -7.44
CA GLU A 48 1.91 0.60 -7.14
C GLU A 48 2.31 -0.22 -8.38
N CYS A 49 1.34 -0.80 -9.08
CA CYS A 49 1.60 -1.57 -10.31
C CYS A 49 2.21 -0.70 -11.42
N LEU A 50 1.72 0.56 -11.58
CA LEU A 50 2.31 1.50 -12.53
C LEU A 50 3.76 1.86 -12.17
N ALA A 51 4.05 2.06 -10.88
CA ALA A 51 5.39 2.33 -10.38
C ALA A 51 6.32 1.13 -10.61
N SER A 52 5.86 -0.09 -10.32
CA SER A 52 6.61 -1.33 -10.52
C SER A 52 6.89 -1.59 -12.01
N CYS A 53 5.90 -1.36 -12.88
CA CYS A 53 6.10 -1.42 -14.33
C CYS A 53 7.13 -0.38 -14.82
N LYS A 54 7.06 0.85 -14.31
CA LYS A 54 8.01 1.92 -14.65
C LYS A 54 9.43 1.56 -14.18
N LYS A 55 9.56 1.07 -12.94
CA LYS A 55 10.85 0.61 -12.43
C LYS A 55 11.43 -0.50 -13.29
N LYS A 56 10.63 -1.51 -13.63
CA LYS A 56 11.07 -2.60 -14.53
C LYS A 56 11.54 -2.10 -15.90
N LEU A 57 10.86 -1.08 -16.44
CA LEU A 57 11.26 -0.45 -17.70
C LEU A 57 12.60 0.30 -17.57
N GLN A 58 12.85 0.94 -16.42
CA GLN A 58 14.09 1.66 -16.15
C GLN A 58 15.29 0.71 -15.97
N ASP A 59 15.03 -0.44 -15.33
CA ASP A 59 16.08 -1.43 -15.00
C ASP A 59 16.44 -2.34 -16.20
N THR A 60 15.88 -2.11 -17.39
CA THR A 60 16.12 -2.93 -18.58
C THR A 60 16.18 -2.10 -19.85
N ASP A 61 17.03 -2.52 -20.78
CA ASP A 61 17.10 -1.95 -22.14
C ASP A 61 15.96 -2.43 -23.05
N LYS A 62 15.21 -3.45 -22.61
CA LYS A 62 14.09 -4.00 -23.39
C LYS A 62 12.88 -3.07 -23.30
N LYS A 63 12.22 -2.85 -24.43
CA LYS A 63 10.99 -2.02 -24.53
C LYS A 63 9.72 -2.83 -24.74
N THR A 64 9.88 -4.13 -25.05
CA THR A 64 8.77 -5.06 -25.33
C THR A 64 8.97 -6.37 -24.60
N GLY A 65 7.85 -7.10 -24.39
CA GLY A 65 7.88 -8.39 -23.70
C GLY A 65 8.24 -8.29 -22.23
N LEU A 66 7.92 -7.15 -21.59
CA LEU A 66 8.14 -6.95 -20.17
C LEU A 66 7.00 -7.54 -19.36
N SER A 67 7.32 -8.08 -18.19
CA SER A 67 6.33 -8.47 -17.19
C SER A 67 6.83 -8.18 -15.77
N ILE A 68 5.88 -7.94 -14.89
CA ILE A 68 6.07 -7.95 -13.44
C ILE A 68 5.14 -8.97 -12.82
N THR A 69 5.47 -9.48 -11.66
CA THR A 69 4.58 -10.33 -10.86
C THR A 69 4.11 -9.53 -9.66
N ASP A 70 2.80 -9.44 -9.49
CA ASP A 70 2.15 -8.79 -8.37
C ASP A 70 1.37 -9.83 -7.56
N ASP A 71 1.42 -9.74 -6.23
CA ASP A 71 0.82 -10.75 -5.34
C ASP A 71 -0.71 -10.83 -5.49
N ALA A 72 -1.37 -9.72 -5.80
CA ALA A 72 -2.81 -9.63 -5.95
C ALA A 72 -3.28 -9.87 -7.39
N LEU A 73 -2.55 -9.35 -8.38
CA LEU A 73 -2.95 -9.36 -9.79
C LEU A 73 -2.26 -10.42 -10.65
N GLY A 74 -1.25 -11.12 -10.08
CA GLY A 74 -0.45 -12.10 -10.81
C GLY A 74 0.50 -11.48 -11.83
N GLU A 75 0.69 -12.14 -12.98
CA GLU A 75 1.61 -11.67 -14.01
C GLU A 75 0.98 -10.55 -14.86
N ILE A 76 1.60 -9.38 -14.85
CA ILE A 76 1.20 -8.21 -15.62
C ILE A 76 2.17 -8.02 -16.78
N LYS A 77 1.71 -8.29 -18.01
CA LYS A 77 2.49 -8.13 -19.23
C LYS A 77 2.28 -6.76 -19.86
N PHE A 78 3.38 -6.10 -20.23
CA PHE A 78 3.32 -4.77 -20.81
C PHE A 78 4.44 -4.50 -21.82
N THR A 79 4.33 -3.38 -22.49
CA THR A 79 5.38 -2.79 -23.33
C THR A 79 5.54 -1.32 -22.93
N GLU A 80 6.67 -0.71 -23.29
CA GLU A 80 6.87 0.72 -23.04
C GLU A 80 5.65 1.55 -23.54
N LYS A 81 5.22 1.34 -24.78
CA LYS A 81 4.07 2.06 -25.35
C LYS A 81 2.77 1.80 -24.58
N LYS A 82 2.51 0.54 -24.20
CA LYS A 82 1.29 0.15 -23.48
C LYS A 82 1.22 0.81 -22.10
N LEU A 83 2.33 0.92 -21.38
CA LEU A 83 2.42 1.51 -20.04
C LEU A 83 1.81 2.92 -19.98
N TYR A 84 2.00 3.73 -21.02
CA TYR A 84 1.51 5.11 -21.07
C TYR A 84 0.09 5.26 -21.59
N THR A 85 -0.61 4.17 -21.91
CA THR A 85 -1.99 4.24 -22.40
C THR A 85 -3.01 4.28 -21.27
N LYS A 86 -4.11 5.05 -21.47
CA LYS A 86 -5.27 5.01 -20.57
C LYS A 86 -5.91 3.63 -20.50
N LYS A 87 -5.83 2.85 -21.59
CA LYS A 87 -6.35 1.50 -21.64
C LYS A 87 -5.64 0.59 -20.63
N PHE A 88 -4.32 0.69 -20.52
CA PHE A 88 -3.55 -0.11 -19.56
C PHE A 88 -3.89 0.26 -18.10
N VAL A 89 -4.02 1.54 -17.80
CA VAL A 89 -4.47 2.00 -16.47
C VAL A 89 -5.84 1.41 -16.14
N LYS A 90 -6.76 1.43 -17.10
CA LYS A 90 -8.09 0.83 -16.92
C LYS A 90 -8.02 -0.68 -16.72
N GLU A 91 -7.20 -1.40 -17.47
CA GLU A 91 -7.00 -2.86 -17.31
C GLU A 91 -6.51 -3.17 -15.87
N LEU A 92 -5.55 -2.41 -15.34
CA LEU A 92 -5.07 -2.56 -13.98
C LEU A 92 -6.15 -2.24 -12.94
N LEU A 93 -6.93 -1.18 -13.18
CA LEU A 93 -8.02 -0.80 -12.28
C LEU A 93 -9.12 -1.86 -12.25
N ASP A 94 -9.55 -2.34 -13.40
CA ASP A 94 -10.60 -3.37 -13.49
C ASP A 94 -10.13 -4.68 -12.80
N ALA A 95 -8.88 -5.07 -12.99
CA ALA A 95 -8.28 -6.24 -12.33
C ALA A 95 -8.18 -6.05 -10.81
N SER A 96 -7.69 -4.90 -10.35
CA SER A 96 -7.60 -4.56 -8.91
C SER A 96 -9.00 -4.52 -8.28
N TYR A 97 -9.94 -3.85 -8.93
CA TYR A 97 -11.31 -3.75 -8.46
C TYR A 97 -11.94 -5.13 -8.30
N LYS A 98 -11.81 -5.99 -9.32
CA LYS A 98 -12.30 -7.36 -9.28
C LYS A 98 -11.67 -8.13 -8.11
N HIS A 99 -10.35 -8.15 -8.00
CA HIS A 99 -9.63 -8.88 -6.95
C HIS A 99 -10.09 -8.50 -5.54
N TYR A 100 -10.17 -7.20 -5.25
CA TYR A 100 -10.49 -6.71 -3.91
C TYR A 100 -11.99 -6.70 -3.58
N THR A 101 -12.88 -6.85 -4.57
CA THR A 101 -14.34 -6.86 -4.34
C THR A 101 -14.97 -8.25 -4.36
N GLU A 102 -14.34 -9.24 -5.00
CA GLU A 102 -14.92 -10.60 -5.14
C GLU A 102 -15.03 -11.35 -3.80
N ASN A 103 -14.10 -11.13 -2.87
CA ASN A 103 -14.00 -11.89 -1.61
C ASN A 103 -14.24 -11.03 -0.37
N CYS A 104 -15.04 -9.95 -0.47
CA CYS A 104 -15.26 -9.10 0.68
C CYS A 104 -16.72 -9.03 1.11
N THR A 105 -16.93 -8.62 2.36
CA THR A 105 -18.27 -8.56 2.98
C THR A 105 -19.09 -7.36 2.52
N HIS A 106 -18.47 -6.37 1.89
CA HIS A 106 -19.14 -5.16 1.43
C HIS A 106 -19.77 -5.33 0.05
N LYS A 107 -20.94 -4.72 -0.14
CA LYS A 107 -21.56 -4.64 -1.47
C LYS A 107 -20.98 -3.47 -2.25
N TYR A 108 -20.46 -3.77 -3.45
CA TYR A 108 -19.91 -2.78 -4.37
C TYR A 108 -20.86 -2.54 -5.54
N THR A 109 -20.83 -1.33 -6.07
CA THR A 109 -21.70 -0.87 -7.15
C THR A 109 -20.89 -0.21 -8.27
N GLY A 110 -21.51 0.04 -9.41
CA GLY A 110 -20.87 0.81 -10.48
C GLY A 110 -20.47 2.23 -10.08
N ALA A 111 -21.08 2.80 -9.04
CA ALA A 111 -20.68 4.10 -8.49
C ALA A 111 -19.32 4.01 -7.78
N ASP A 112 -19.03 2.90 -7.11
CA ASP A 112 -17.75 2.67 -6.44
C ASP A 112 -16.62 2.52 -7.47
N LEU A 113 -16.86 1.80 -8.57
CA LEU A 113 -15.89 1.71 -9.67
C LEU A 113 -15.63 3.07 -10.31
N LYS A 114 -16.69 3.87 -10.53
CA LYS A 114 -16.54 5.24 -11.04
C LYS A 114 -15.73 6.12 -10.08
N PHE A 115 -15.93 5.96 -8.77
CA PHE A 115 -15.15 6.65 -7.76
C PHE A 115 -13.66 6.27 -7.86
N CYS A 116 -13.33 4.98 -7.93
CA CYS A 116 -11.94 4.53 -8.10
C CYS A 116 -11.34 5.05 -9.42
N THR A 117 -12.11 5.00 -10.52
CA THR A 117 -11.65 5.53 -11.82
C THR A 117 -11.29 6.99 -11.71
N LYS A 118 -12.20 7.80 -11.15
CA LYS A 118 -11.96 9.24 -10.95
C LYS A 118 -10.75 9.48 -10.05
N SER A 119 -10.62 8.74 -8.94
CA SER A 119 -9.50 8.91 -8.01
C SER A 119 -8.15 8.57 -8.66
N VAL A 120 -8.08 7.54 -9.51
CA VAL A 120 -6.86 7.22 -10.28
C VAL A 120 -6.57 8.33 -11.29
N ASP A 121 -7.57 8.79 -12.05
CA ASP A 121 -7.40 9.86 -13.03
C ASP A 121 -6.94 11.17 -12.34
N ASP A 122 -7.56 11.52 -11.21
CA ASP A 122 -7.19 12.70 -10.41
C ASP A 122 -5.73 12.58 -9.90
N ALA A 123 -5.32 11.41 -9.39
CA ALA A 123 -3.96 11.17 -8.91
C ALA A 123 -2.93 11.26 -10.06
N LEU A 124 -3.23 10.68 -11.22
CA LEU A 124 -2.32 10.70 -12.37
C LEU A 124 -2.21 12.07 -13.04
N SER A 125 -3.24 12.92 -12.92
CA SER A 125 -3.25 14.27 -13.50
C SER A 125 -2.88 15.38 -12.53
N TYR A 126 -2.81 15.08 -11.23
CA TYR A 126 -2.54 16.08 -10.21
C TYR A 126 -1.24 16.83 -10.47
N ASN A 127 -1.33 18.17 -10.41
CA ASN A 127 -0.21 19.09 -10.61
C ASN A 127 0.65 18.70 -11.84
N ASP A 128 0.02 18.67 -13.01
CA ASP A 128 0.62 18.29 -14.29
C ASP A 128 1.29 16.90 -14.30
N GLY A 129 0.70 15.93 -13.60
CA GLY A 129 1.17 14.56 -13.52
C GLY A 129 2.34 14.38 -12.56
N GLN A 130 2.46 15.23 -11.55
CA GLN A 130 3.52 15.14 -10.55
C GLN A 130 3.49 13.82 -9.77
N PHE A 131 2.31 13.25 -9.52
CA PHE A 131 2.15 11.98 -8.84
C PHE A 131 2.06 10.77 -9.78
N ASP A 132 2.13 10.99 -11.10
CA ASP A 132 2.17 9.90 -12.04
C ASP A 132 3.57 9.23 -12.01
N PRO A 133 3.68 7.98 -11.52
CA PRO A 133 4.96 7.29 -11.40
C PRO A 133 5.63 7.09 -12.77
N ARG A 134 4.86 7.11 -13.86
CA ARG A 134 5.38 6.97 -15.22
C ARG A 134 6.23 8.16 -15.65
N ASN A 135 5.98 9.34 -15.05
CA ASN A 135 6.71 10.59 -15.30
C ASN A 135 7.91 10.78 -14.37
N ARG A 136 8.19 9.81 -13.49
CA ARG A 136 9.24 9.91 -12.48
C ARG A 136 10.31 8.86 -12.66
N ASN A 137 11.47 9.09 -12.05
CA ASN A 137 12.44 8.06 -11.80
C ASN A 137 12.02 7.30 -10.54
N VAL A 138 11.63 6.04 -10.69
CA VAL A 138 11.15 5.20 -9.58
C VAL A 138 12.34 4.45 -9.01
N VAL A 139 12.72 4.78 -7.79
CA VAL A 139 13.81 4.09 -7.06
C VAL A 139 13.29 2.78 -6.47
N ALA A 140 12.13 2.82 -5.82
CA ALA A 140 11.48 1.65 -5.28
C ALA A 140 9.96 1.88 -5.25
N SER A 141 9.18 0.80 -5.39
CA SER A 141 7.75 0.80 -5.14
C SER A 141 7.55 0.29 -3.71
N GLU A 142 6.97 1.12 -2.84
CA GLU A 142 6.67 0.80 -1.43
C GLU A 142 7.86 0.22 -0.64
N PRO A 143 8.99 0.92 -0.56
CA PRO A 143 10.10 0.43 0.24
C PRO A 143 9.69 0.33 1.71
N GLN A 144 9.94 -0.83 2.32
CA GLN A 144 9.81 -0.96 3.75
C GLN A 144 11.04 -0.32 4.40
N PHE A 145 10.79 0.51 5.38
CA PHE A 145 11.83 1.09 6.23
C PHE A 145 11.74 0.44 7.61
N ASP A 146 12.79 -0.23 8.00
CA ASP A 146 12.99 -0.72 9.36
C ASP A 146 14.24 -0.03 9.89
N ILE A 147 14.02 1.00 10.70
CA ILE A 147 15.11 1.80 11.26
C ILE A 147 15.22 1.46 12.74
N PRO A 148 16.30 0.80 13.17
CA PRO A 148 16.53 0.55 14.60
C PRO A 148 16.69 1.89 15.34
N ILE A 149 15.98 2.03 16.45
CA ILE A 149 16.12 3.17 17.34
C ILE A 149 17.12 2.75 18.43
N ASP A 150 18.37 3.20 18.30
CA ASP A 150 19.45 2.91 19.27
C ASP A 150 19.62 4.04 20.28
N GLU A 151 18.53 4.54 20.81
CA GLU A 151 18.50 5.57 21.84
C GLU A 151 18.27 4.94 23.22
N GLU A 152 18.91 5.48 24.25
CA GLU A 152 18.78 4.93 25.62
C GLU A 152 17.34 4.89 26.11
N TRP A 153 16.51 5.88 25.75
CA TRP A 153 15.09 5.92 26.10
C TRP A 153 14.24 4.84 25.39
N ALA A 154 14.73 4.27 24.29
CA ALA A 154 14.05 3.21 23.55
C ALA A 154 14.42 1.81 24.04
N LYS A 155 15.51 1.68 24.81
CA LYS A 155 15.94 0.40 25.37
C LYS A 155 15.02 -0.03 26.49
N TYR A 156 14.67 -1.29 26.50
CA TYR A 156 13.83 -1.86 27.53
C TYR A 156 14.33 -3.24 27.97
N LYS A 157 14.05 -3.55 29.24
CA LYS A 157 14.25 -4.88 29.80
C LYS A 157 13.03 -5.24 30.63
N TYR A 158 12.33 -6.29 30.23
CA TYR A 158 11.09 -6.71 30.88
C TYR A 158 11.13 -8.19 31.22
N LYS A 159 10.80 -8.52 32.48
CA LYS A 159 10.67 -9.91 32.93
C LYS A 159 9.22 -10.36 32.79
N MET A 160 9.02 -11.36 31.95
CA MET A 160 7.70 -11.96 31.72
C MET A 160 7.22 -12.75 32.96
N PRO A 161 5.91 -12.98 33.13
CA PRO A 161 5.38 -13.79 34.24
C PRO A 161 5.93 -15.22 34.26
N ASN A 162 6.33 -15.77 33.13
CA ASN A 162 6.98 -17.08 33.01
C ASN A 162 8.46 -17.10 33.43
N GLY A 163 9.01 -15.94 33.84
CA GLY A 163 10.40 -15.76 34.24
C GLY A 163 11.37 -15.41 33.10
N GLU A 164 10.94 -15.47 31.86
CA GLU A 164 11.72 -15.08 30.68
C GLU A 164 11.99 -13.58 30.71
N VAL A 165 13.21 -13.17 30.31
CA VAL A 165 13.59 -11.76 30.17
C VAL A 165 13.60 -11.41 28.71
N VAL A 166 12.80 -10.41 28.33
CA VAL A 166 12.76 -9.83 27.00
C VAL A 166 13.41 -8.46 27.06
N GLU A 167 14.38 -8.21 26.18
CA GLU A 167 15.10 -6.95 26.07
C GLU A 167 15.24 -6.53 24.61
N GLY A 168 15.25 -5.25 24.36
CA GLY A 168 15.41 -4.68 23.03
C GLY A 168 15.73 -3.18 23.09
#